data_cec708806a6110c565fef4fe442126a2
#
_entry.id   cec708806a6110c565fef4fe442126a2
#
_cell.length_a   1.000
_cell.length_b   1.000
_cell.length_c   1.000
_cell.angle_alpha   90.00
_cell.angle_beta   90.00
_cell.angle_gamma   90.00
#
_symmetry.space_group_name_H-M   'P 1'
#
loop_
_entity.id
_entity.type
_entity.pdbx_description
1 polymer ?
#
loop_
_entity_poly.entity_id
_entity_poly.type
_entity_poly.pdbx_seq_one_letter_code
_entity_poly.pdbx_strand_id
1 'polypeptide(L)' 'AQAVIKAQSYMESVPMSRDELISQLEYEKFTHEEAVHGVDAVGL' A
#
# COMPACT_ATOMS: atom_id res chain seq x y z
N ALA A 1 9.97 -1.65 6.12
CA ALA A 1 9.21 -0.40 6.18
C ALA A 1 7.74 -0.65 6.47
N GLN A 2 7.12 0.27 7.18
CA GLN A 2 5.73 0.11 7.62
C GLN A 2 4.75 0.05 6.44
N ALA A 3 4.99 0.84 5.40
CA ALA A 3 4.11 0.85 4.24
C ALA A 3 4.10 -0.49 3.52
N VAL A 4 5.25 -1.16 3.45
CA VAL A 4 5.33 -2.49 2.83
C VAL A 4 4.52 -3.50 3.64
N ILE A 5 4.65 -3.47 4.96
CA ILE A 5 3.92 -4.38 5.84
C ILE A 5 2.42 -4.15 5.72
N LYS A 6 2.00 -2.89 5.69
CA LYS A 6 0.59 -2.56 5.52
C LYS A 6 0.06 -3.02 4.16
N ALA A 7 0.83 -2.78 3.11
CA ALA A 7 0.43 -3.19 1.77
C ALA A 7 0.25 -4.71 1.69
N GLN A 8 1.17 -5.46 2.29
CA GLN A 8 1.05 -6.92 2.32
C GLN A 8 -0.21 -7.36 3.06
N SER A 9 -0.51 -6.71 4.18
CA SER A 9 -1.69 -7.03 4.97
C SER A 9 -2.97 -6.81 4.17
N TYR A 10 -3.06 -5.69 3.45
CA TYR A 10 -4.23 -5.42 2.62
C TYR A 10 -4.36 -6.45 1.50
N MET A 11 -3.25 -6.81 0.87
CA MET A 11 -3.28 -7.76 -0.23
C MET A 11 -3.80 -9.14 0.21
N GLU A 12 -3.54 -9.50 1.45
CA GLU A 12 -4.02 -10.77 1.99
C GLU A 12 -5.50 -10.75 2.32
N SER A 13 -6.01 -9.59 2.71
CA SER A 13 -7.38 -9.47 3.21
C SER A 13 -8.36 -9.02 2.15
N VAL A 14 -8.01 -8.00 1.38
CA VAL A 14 -8.91 -7.37 0.42
C VAL A 14 -8.15 -7.10 -0.87
N PRO A 15 -8.52 -7.76 -1.98
CA PRO A 15 -7.88 -7.47 -3.26
C PRO A 15 -8.15 -6.01 -3.66
N MET A 16 -7.11 -5.29 -3.99
CA MET A 16 -7.20 -3.88 -4.40
C MET A 16 -6.38 -3.65 -5.65
N SER A 17 -6.82 -2.69 -6.46
CA SER A 17 -6.00 -2.21 -7.56
C SER A 17 -4.84 -1.40 -6.98
N ARG A 18 -3.82 -1.17 -7.82
CA ARG A 18 -2.66 -0.38 -7.42
C ARG A 18 -3.09 0.99 -6.90
N ASP A 19 -3.95 1.70 -7.63
CA ASP A 19 -4.38 3.04 -7.22
C ASP A 19 -5.16 3.03 -5.93
N GLU A 20 -6.02 2.03 -5.76
CA GLU A 20 -6.80 1.91 -4.53
C GLU A 20 -5.89 1.70 -3.32
N LEU A 21 -4.89 0.85 -3.45
CA LEU A 21 -4.00 0.58 -2.34
C LEU A 21 -3.13 1.79 -2.01
N ILE A 22 -2.65 2.50 -3.02
CA ILE A 22 -1.88 3.74 -2.79
C ILE A 22 -2.75 4.74 -2.04
N SER A 23 -4.00 4.94 -2.48
CA SER A 23 -4.91 5.88 -1.81
C SER A 23 -5.17 5.46 -0.36
N GLN A 24 -5.34 4.17 -0.12
CA GLN A 24 -5.60 3.66 1.22
C GLN A 24 -4.43 3.93 2.15
N LEU A 25 -3.21 3.72 1.67
CA LEU A 25 -2.03 3.97 2.48
C LEU A 25 -1.86 5.45 2.78
N GLU A 26 -2.16 6.31 1.81
CA GLU A 26 -2.12 7.76 2.04
C GLU A 26 -3.16 8.17 3.08
N TYR A 27 -4.31 7.57 3.05
CA TYR A 27 -5.35 7.81 4.05
C TYR A 27 -4.84 7.47 5.46
N GLU A 28 -3.96 6.49 5.56
CA GLU A 28 -3.39 6.07 6.84
C GLU A 28 -2.13 6.86 7.21
N LYS A 29 -1.94 8.00 6.60
CA LYS A 29 -0.88 8.96 6.95
C LYS A 29 0.50 8.64 6.39
N PHE A 30 0.61 7.68 5.49
CA PHE A 30 1.84 7.50 4.75
C PHE A 30 1.97 8.61 3.69
N THR A 31 3.19 9.00 3.39
CA THR A 31 3.40 9.94 2.29
C THR A 31 3.13 9.22 0.97
N HIS A 32 2.93 10.00 -0.09
CA HIS A 32 2.73 9.41 -1.42
C HIS A 32 3.91 8.51 -1.81
N GLU A 33 5.14 8.96 -1.55
CA GLU A 33 6.32 8.16 -1.86
C GLU A 33 6.36 6.86 -1.09
N GLU A 34 6.01 6.91 0.18
CA GLU A 34 5.96 5.70 1.01
C GLU A 34 4.88 4.74 0.51
N ALA A 35 3.73 5.27 0.14
CA ALA A 35 2.64 4.45 -0.36
C ALA A 35 3.02 3.75 -1.67
N VAL A 36 3.62 4.49 -2.59
CA VAL A 36 4.06 3.92 -3.87
C VAL A 36 5.13 2.86 -3.64
N HIS A 37 6.08 3.14 -2.76
CA HIS A 37 7.13 2.17 -2.44
C HIS A 37 6.54 0.87 -1.87
N GLY A 38 5.60 1.01 -0.95
CA GLY A 38 4.96 -0.16 -0.35
C GLY A 38 4.19 -1.00 -1.36
N VAL A 39 3.44 -0.34 -2.23
CA VAL A 39 2.66 -1.01 -3.27
C VAL A 39 3.58 -1.69 -4.30
N ASP A 40 4.65 -1.03 -4.69
CA ASP A 40 5.64 -1.63 -5.60
C ASP A 40 6.28 -2.86 -4.98
N ALA A 41 6.59 -2.81 -3.70
CA ALA A 41 7.26 -3.90 -3.01
C ALA A 41 6.41 -5.17 -2.96
N VAL A 42 5.08 -5.05 -2.97
CA VAL A 42 4.20 -6.23 -2.96
C VAL A 42 3.81 -6.67 -4.37
N GLY A 43 4.39 -6.07 -5.39
CA GLY A 43 4.22 -6.56 -6.76
C GLY A 43 2.97 -6.06 -7.49
N LEU A 44 2.40 -4.97 -7.02
CA LEU A 44 1.22 -4.40 -7.71
C LEU A 44 1.65 -3.38 -8.79
#